data_ff36657bd83e2f57f7b84e3210e9a9e4
#
_entry.id   ff36657bd83e2f57f7b84e3210e9a9e4
#
_cell.length_a   1.000
_cell.length_b   1.000
_cell.length_c   1.000
_cell.angle_alpha   90.00
_cell.angle_beta   90.00
_cell.angle_gamma   90.00
#
_symmetry.space_group_name_H-M   'P 1'
#
loop_
_entity.id
_entity.type
_entity.pdbx_description
1 polymer ?
#
loop_
_entity_poly.entity_id
_entity_poly.type
_entity_poly.pdbx_seq_one_letter_code
_entity_poly.pdbx_strand_id
1 'polypeptide(L)'
;VIDVFLRRVSDYPQAAQSLSDLLDHILPSPADLNILIKPNFVALRNAELSCTHPAVIAAAAQHLRDRGARVTVGDSPAFGTAEAIASRIELTPILKELGVRLITLSRPRRITTHPGLYISADALEADLILNLPKLKAHSQMRLTGAVKNLFGCVTGVRKAWLHALHGDKGHAFTGLICDLPRILPPVVNIMDGVEAMHVTGPIAGRKFFLGMIGASTDVSALDTAAGMILRVLPEEIPVWAQCLRMEFSGARPENLRFPLLSPEDFDAKGFILPGTLKPESFRPDVLVKSLLRRLWLSMRRN
;
A
#
# COMPACT_ATOMS: atom_id res chain seq x y z
N VAL A 1 -19.85 -12.40 -4.55
CA VAL A 1 -19.00 -12.08 -5.72
C VAL A 1 -18.46 -10.69 -5.51
N ILE A 2 -17.12 -10.51 -5.68
CA ILE A 2 -16.41 -9.27 -5.45
C ILE A 2 -15.81 -8.79 -6.77
N ASP A 3 -16.09 -7.54 -7.12
CA ASP A 3 -15.58 -6.96 -8.36
C ASP A 3 -14.13 -6.48 -8.21
N VAL A 4 -13.32 -6.87 -9.19
CA VAL A 4 -11.97 -6.36 -9.39
C VAL A 4 -11.88 -5.79 -10.81
N PHE A 5 -11.70 -4.51 -10.90
CA PHE A 5 -11.60 -3.78 -12.17
C PHE A 5 -10.13 -3.67 -12.57
N LEU A 6 -9.72 -4.34 -13.63
CA LEU A 6 -8.35 -4.32 -14.15
C LEU A 6 -8.32 -3.57 -15.48
N ARG A 7 -7.34 -2.69 -15.68
CA ARG A 7 -7.07 -2.00 -16.94
C ARG A 7 -5.62 -2.14 -17.33
N ARG A 8 -5.38 -2.32 -18.64
CA ARG A 8 -4.05 -2.24 -19.22
C ARG A 8 -3.77 -0.80 -19.62
N VAL A 9 -2.56 -0.33 -19.33
CA VAL A 9 -2.09 1.02 -19.66
C VAL A 9 -0.66 0.97 -20.22
N SER A 10 -0.34 1.88 -21.14
CA SER A 10 0.98 1.97 -21.76
C SER A 10 1.99 2.74 -20.92
N ASP A 11 1.50 3.62 -20.04
CA ASP A 11 2.33 4.54 -19.25
C ASP A 11 1.53 5.16 -18.09
N TYR A 12 2.17 6.01 -17.31
CA TYR A 12 1.53 6.71 -16.20
C TYR A 12 0.54 7.81 -16.58
N PRO A 13 0.73 8.59 -17.68
CA PRO A 13 -0.31 9.47 -18.19
C PRO A 13 -1.62 8.74 -18.48
N GLN A 14 -1.56 7.60 -19.17
CA GLN A 14 -2.75 6.79 -19.45
C GLN A 14 -3.34 6.18 -18.18
N ALA A 15 -2.50 5.76 -17.22
CA ALA A 15 -2.96 5.27 -15.91
C ALA A 15 -3.72 6.36 -15.16
N ALA A 16 -3.23 7.61 -15.16
CA ALA A 16 -3.89 8.74 -14.53
C ALA A 16 -5.26 9.05 -15.17
N GLN A 17 -5.37 8.98 -16.49
CA GLN A 17 -6.65 9.15 -17.20
C GLN A 17 -7.64 8.03 -16.86
N SER A 18 -7.18 6.77 -16.80
CA SER A 18 -8.01 5.61 -16.49
C SER A 18 -8.49 5.57 -15.04
N LEU A 19 -7.81 6.29 -14.15
CA LEU A 19 -8.07 6.24 -12.71
C LEU A 19 -9.43 6.83 -12.34
N SER A 20 -9.88 7.88 -13.05
CA SER A 20 -11.19 8.49 -12.81
C SER A 20 -12.32 7.48 -12.98
N ASP A 21 -12.31 6.73 -14.09
CA ASP A 21 -13.31 5.69 -14.35
C ASP A 21 -13.27 4.59 -13.30
N LEU A 22 -12.05 4.17 -12.89
CA LEU A 22 -11.90 3.15 -11.86
C LEU A 22 -12.45 3.63 -10.50
N LEU A 23 -12.21 4.89 -10.14
CA LEU A 23 -12.75 5.49 -8.92
C LEU A 23 -14.28 5.56 -8.98
N ASP A 24 -14.87 5.90 -10.11
CA ASP A 24 -16.33 5.94 -10.27
C ASP A 24 -16.98 4.57 -10.05
N HIS A 25 -16.30 3.47 -10.36
CA HIS A 25 -16.78 2.12 -10.08
C HIS A 25 -16.75 1.75 -8.59
N ILE A 26 -15.74 2.18 -7.85
CA ILE A 26 -15.50 1.74 -6.47
C ILE A 26 -15.91 2.80 -5.42
N LEU A 27 -16.09 4.05 -5.83
CA LEU A 27 -16.43 5.17 -4.95
C LEU A 27 -17.26 6.23 -5.71
N PRO A 28 -18.51 5.93 -6.07
CA PRO A 28 -19.32 6.80 -6.93
C PRO A 28 -19.76 8.11 -6.26
N SER A 29 -19.77 8.19 -4.93
CA SER A 29 -20.28 9.35 -4.20
C SER A 29 -19.31 9.80 -3.08
N PRO A 30 -18.16 10.40 -3.40
CA PRO A 30 -17.17 10.83 -2.42
C PRO A 30 -17.45 12.21 -1.79
N ALA A 31 -18.49 12.93 -2.20
CA ALA A 31 -18.78 14.29 -1.75
C ALA A 31 -18.88 14.35 -0.21
N ASP A 32 -18.35 15.44 0.35
CA ASP A 32 -18.32 15.75 1.79
C ASP A 32 -17.54 14.76 2.68
N LEU A 33 -17.02 13.66 2.15
CA LEU A 33 -16.19 12.73 2.91
C LEU A 33 -14.79 13.32 3.20
N ASN A 34 -14.27 13.03 4.40
CA ASN A 34 -12.86 13.21 4.72
C ASN A 34 -12.10 11.96 4.26
N ILE A 35 -11.43 12.03 3.13
CA ILE A 35 -10.75 10.90 2.53
C ILE A 35 -9.24 11.00 2.77
N LEU A 36 -8.69 9.95 3.39
CA LEU A 36 -7.25 9.75 3.45
C LEU A 36 -6.79 8.97 2.21
N ILE A 37 -6.10 9.62 1.30
CA ILE A 37 -5.32 8.91 0.27
C ILE A 37 -4.07 8.37 0.94
N LYS A 38 -3.94 7.05 0.95
CA LYS A 38 -2.81 6.35 1.52
C LYS A 38 -1.93 5.72 0.43
N PRO A 39 -0.92 6.43 -0.07
CA PRO A 39 0.05 5.86 -1.00
C PRO A 39 0.92 4.81 -0.32
N ASN A 40 1.79 4.18 -1.07
CA ASN A 40 2.87 3.38 -0.56
C ASN A 40 4.17 4.20 -0.57
N PHE A 41 4.57 4.76 0.55
CA PHE A 41 5.86 5.41 0.74
C PHE A 41 6.80 4.52 1.56
N VAL A 42 7.99 4.23 1.05
CA VAL A 42 8.91 3.28 1.69
C VAL A 42 10.15 3.97 2.24
N ALA A 43 10.93 4.61 1.36
CA ALA A 43 12.18 5.27 1.67
C ALA A 43 12.58 6.23 0.56
N LEU A 44 13.52 7.14 0.84
CA LEU A 44 14.08 8.05 -0.17
C LEU A 44 14.90 7.33 -1.24
N ARG A 45 15.54 6.20 -0.87
CA ARG A 45 16.32 5.41 -1.80
C ARG A 45 15.39 4.65 -2.76
N ASN A 46 15.62 4.82 -4.07
CA ASN A 46 14.83 4.22 -5.14
C ASN A 46 13.32 4.52 -5.02
N ALA A 47 12.98 5.74 -4.58
CA ALA A 47 11.60 6.14 -4.30
C ALA A 47 10.74 6.08 -5.57
N GLU A 48 11.29 6.40 -6.72
CA GLU A 48 10.63 6.42 -8.03
C GLU A 48 10.03 5.04 -8.40
N LEU A 49 10.68 3.95 -7.99
CA LEU A 49 10.21 2.60 -8.26
C LEU A 49 9.54 1.94 -7.05
N SER A 50 9.99 2.27 -5.83
CA SER A 50 9.50 1.62 -4.62
C SER A 50 8.21 2.20 -4.06
N CYS A 51 7.86 3.43 -4.44
CA CYS A 51 6.67 4.14 -3.98
C CYS A 51 5.58 4.17 -5.07
N THR A 52 4.35 4.46 -4.66
CA THR A 52 3.26 4.77 -5.59
C THR A 52 3.66 5.97 -6.46
N HIS A 53 3.45 5.86 -7.75
CA HIS A 53 3.85 6.91 -8.69
C HIS A 53 3.07 8.22 -8.48
N PRO A 54 3.72 9.39 -8.54
CA PRO A 54 3.06 10.68 -8.29
C PRO A 54 1.85 10.95 -9.18
N ALA A 55 1.88 10.54 -10.46
CA ALA A 55 0.74 10.70 -11.36
C ALA A 55 -0.53 9.97 -10.86
N VAL A 56 -0.38 8.77 -10.27
CA VAL A 56 -1.49 8.01 -9.68
C VAL A 56 -2.06 8.73 -8.47
N ILE A 57 -1.19 9.24 -7.59
CA ILE A 57 -1.60 9.97 -6.38
C ILE A 57 -2.29 11.29 -6.75
N ALA A 58 -1.71 12.03 -7.69
CA ALA A 58 -2.24 13.32 -8.15
C ALA A 58 -3.60 13.17 -8.83
N ALA A 59 -3.75 12.19 -9.73
CA ALA A 59 -5.02 11.92 -10.41
C ALA A 59 -6.12 11.51 -9.42
N ALA A 60 -5.79 10.68 -8.42
CA ALA A 60 -6.73 10.32 -7.36
C ALA A 60 -7.15 11.54 -6.53
N ALA A 61 -6.19 12.38 -6.15
CA ALA A 61 -6.44 13.58 -5.36
C ALA A 61 -7.30 14.59 -6.12
N GLN A 62 -7.00 14.83 -7.39
CA GLN A 62 -7.76 15.71 -8.27
C GLN A 62 -9.20 15.22 -8.41
N HIS A 63 -9.39 13.95 -8.82
CA HIS A 63 -10.72 13.37 -9.03
C HIS A 63 -11.61 13.47 -7.79
N LEU A 64 -11.08 13.13 -6.61
CA LEU A 64 -11.85 13.19 -5.36
C LEU A 64 -12.21 14.62 -4.97
N ARG A 65 -11.29 15.57 -5.17
CA ARG A 65 -11.59 16.99 -4.93
C ARG A 65 -12.63 17.54 -5.87
N ASP A 66 -12.55 17.22 -7.14
CA ASP A 66 -13.53 17.65 -8.17
C ASP A 66 -14.93 17.12 -7.87
N ARG A 67 -15.00 15.98 -7.15
CA ARG A 67 -16.24 15.36 -6.63
C ARG A 67 -16.65 15.86 -5.23
N GLY A 68 -15.99 16.89 -4.69
CA GLY A 68 -16.37 17.55 -3.42
C GLY A 68 -15.84 16.88 -2.15
N ALA A 69 -14.90 15.93 -2.23
CA ALA A 69 -14.27 15.33 -1.05
C ALA A 69 -13.24 16.26 -0.40
N ARG A 70 -13.07 16.15 0.91
CA ARG A 70 -11.96 16.73 1.67
C ARG A 70 -10.79 15.74 1.70
N VAL A 71 -9.74 16.02 0.95
CA VAL A 71 -8.64 15.07 0.69
C VAL A 71 -7.40 15.42 1.50
N THR A 72 -6.84 14.41 2.14
CA THR A 72 -5.49 14.45 2.74
C THR A 72 -4.67 13.29 2.20
N VAL A 73 -3.42 13.52 1.78
CA VAL A 73 -2.46 12.46 1.43
C VAL A 73 -1.59 12.17 2.64
N GLY A 74 -1.45 10.90 3.03
CA GLY A 74 -0.66 10.55 4.20
C GLY A 74 -0.14 9.12 4.21
N ASP A 75 1.07 8.95 4.74
CA ASP A 75 1.68 7.64 5.04
C ASP A 75 2.61 7.75 6.25
N SER A 76 2.93 6.62 6.86
CA SER A 76 4.05 6.51 7.81
C SER A 76 5.13 5.63 7.20
N PRO A 77 6.12 6.19 6.49
CA PRO A 77 7.15 5.43 5.81
C PRO A 77 7.99 4.58 6.79
N ALA A 78 8.58 3.50 6.27
CA ALA A 78 9.55 2.72 7.06
C ALA A 78 10.79 3.54 7.41
N PHE A 79 11.22 4.41 6.50
CA PHE A 79 12.40 5.28 6.66
C PHE A 79 12.10 6.70 6.15
N GLY A 80 12.32 7.70 7.00
CA GLY A 80 12.09 9.11 6.68
C GLY A 80 10.66 9.57 7.00
N THR A 81 10.19 10.60 6.30
CA THR A 81 8.86 11.20 6.43
C THR A 81 8.12 11.17 5.09
N ALA A 82 6.79 11.27 5.11
CA ALA A 82 6.00 11.33 3.89
C ALA A 82 6.36 12.56 3.04
N GLU A 83 6.61 13.70 3.69
CA GLU A 83 6.99 14.95 3.04
C GLU A 83 8.33 14.85 2.31
N ALA A 84 9.33 14.19 2.94
CA ALA A 84 10.63 14.01 2.32
C ALA A 84 10.56 13.09 1.08
N ILE A 85 9.75 12.01 1.15
CA ILE A 85 9.56 11.11 0.02
C ILE A 85 8.78 11.81 -1.09
N ALA A 86 7.68 12.51 -0.76
CA ALA A 86 6.89 13.25 -1.74
C ALA A 86 7.71 14.33 -2.46
N SER A 87 8.62 15.01 -1.73
CA SER A 87 9.56 15.94 -2.35
C SER A 87 10.53 15.23 -3.29
N ARG A 88 11.02 14.04 -2.92
CA ARG A 88 11.96 13.25 -3.74
C ARG A 88 11.35 12.76 -5.05
N ILE A 89 10.06 12.45 -5.07
CA ILE A 89 9.32 12.01 -6.26
C ILE A 89 8.54 13.16 -6.94
N GLU A 90 8.86 14.39 -6.63
CA GLU A 90 8.27 15.61 -7.23
C GLU A 90 6.74 15.75 -7.04
N LEU A 91 6.17 15.06 -6.06
CA LEU A 91 4.73 15.12 -5.76
C LEU A 91 4.33 16.39 -5.00
N THR A 92 5.23 16.97 -4.18
CA THR A 92 4.92 18.11 -3.29
C THR A 92 4.36 19.33 -4.03
N PRO A 93 4.96 19.80 -5.17
CA PRO A 93 4.41 20.95 -5.89
C PRO A 93 3.01 20.66 -6.45
N ILE A 94 2.76 19.45 -6.93
CA ILE A 94 1.45 19.04 -7.47
C ILE A 94 0.37 19.08 -6.40
N LEU A 95 0.62 18.50 -5.22
CA LEU A 95 -0.34 18.53 -4.11
C LEU A 95 -0.59 19.95 -3.59
N LYS A 96 0.44 20.81 -3.61
CA LYS A 96 0.29 22.23 -3.24
C LYS A 96 -0.62 22.97 -4.23
N GLU A 97 -0.45 22.77 -5.52
CA GLU A 97 -1.30 23.33 -6.56
C GLU A 97 -2.75 22.86 -6.42
N LEU A 98 -2.94 21.58 -6.14
CA LEU A 98 -4.25 21.00 -5.85
C LEU A 98 -4.83 21.45 -4.51
N GLY A 99 -4.10 22.17 -3.65
CA GLY A 99 -4.54 22.52 -2.30
C GLY A 99 -4.78 21.32 -1.40
N VAL A 100 -4.06 20.21 -1.64
CA VAL A 100 -4.18 18.95 -0.88
C VAL A 100 -3.08 18.87 0.18
N ARG A 101 -3.50 18.63 1.41
CA ARG A 101 -2.57 18.49 2.55
C ARG A 101 -1.83 17.16 2.47
N LEU A 102 -0.51 17.22 2.67
CA LEU A 102 0.37 16.06 2.83
C LEU A 102 0.83 15.94 4.28
N ILE A 103 0.73 14.75 4.86
CA ILE A 103 1.12 14.51 6.25
C ILE A 103 1.89 13.20 6.43
N THR A 104 2.82 13.20 7.37
CA THR A 104 3.32 11.95 7.95
C THR A 104 2.36 11.46 9.03
N LEU A 105 1.80 10.27 8.87
CA LEU A 105 0.90 9.64 9.84
C LEU A 105 1.68 9.33 11.14
N SER A 106 1.51 10.17 12.16
CA SER A 106 2.35 10.13 13.37
C SER A 106 1.60 10.21 14.69
N ARG A 107 0.32 10.63 14.72
CA ARG A 107 -0.50 10.74 15.94
C ARG A 107 -0.94 9.35 16.42
N PRO A 108 -0.30 8.72 17.45
CA PRO A 108 -0.57 7.35 17.82
C PRO A 108 -1.86 7.23 18.65
N ARG A 109 -2.77 6.36 18.22
CA ARG A 109 -3.93 5.91 19.00
C ARG A 109 -3.80 4.42 19.27
N ARG A 110 -3.86 4.02 20.55
CA ARG A 110 -3.77 2.61 20.97
C ARG A 110 -5.02 1.86 20.53
N ILE A 111 -4.83 0.66 19.99
CA ILE A 111 -5.91 -0.28 19.68
C ILE A 111 -6.05 -1.26 20.84
N THR A 112 -7.15 -1.19 21.57
CA THR A 112 -7.36 -1.94 22.79
C THR A 112 -7.45 -3.46 22.56
N THR A 113 -8.00 -3.87 21.43
CA THR A 113 -8.14 -5.28 21.02
C THR A 113 -6.84 -5.92 20.56
N HIS A 114 -5.79 -5.11 20.28
CA HIS A 114 -4.49 -5.57 19.79
C HIS A 114 -3.37 -4.95 20.62
N PRO A 115 -2.95 -5.62 21.71
CA PRO A 115 -1.89 -5.10 22.58
C PRO A 115 -0.61 -4.76 21.83
N GLY A 116 -0.12 -3.52 21.98
CA GLY A 116 1.07 -3.02 21.30
C GLY A 116 0.83 -2.41 19.93
N LEU A 117 -0.37 -2.54 19.36
CA LEU A 117 -0.73 -1.89 18.10
C LEU A 117 -1.16 -0.43 18.33
N TYR A 118 -0.55 0.48 17.56
CA TYR A 118 -0.89 1.90 17.54
C TYR A 118 -1.07 2.35 16.10
N ILE A 119 -2.25 2.82 15.79
CA ILE A 119 -2.61 3.37 14.46
C ILE A 119 -2.64 4.89 14.54
N SER A 120 -2.34 5.57 13.43
CA SER A 120 -2.48 7.01 13.36
C SER A 120 -3.93 7.43 13.59
N ALA A 121 -4.15 8.43 14.46
CA ALA A 121 -5.45 9.05 14.63
C ALA A 121 -5.97 9.62 13.31
N ASP A 122 -5.09 10.19 12.48
CA ASP A 122 -5.48 10.73 11.16
C ASP A 122 -6.08 9.65 10.24
N ALA A 123 -5.59 8.40 10.34
CA ALA A 123 -6.16 7.28 9.58
C ALA A 123 -7.48 6.78 10.18
N LEU A 124 -7.63 6.79 11.52
CA LEU A 124 -8.85 6.35 12.20
C LEU A 124 -9.99 7.38 12.16
N GLU A 125 -9.66 8.65 11.96
CA GLU A 125 -10.61 9.78 11.90
C GLU A 125 -11.07 10.08 10.48
N ALA A 126 -10.52 9.41 9.45
CA ALA A 126 -11.01 9.50 8.09
C ALA A 126 -12.37 8.79 7.94
N ASP A 127 -13.24 9.31 7.08
CA ASP A 127 -14.50 8.63 6.74
C ASP A 127 -14.24 7.45 5.82
N LEU A 128 -13.16 7.53 5.02
CA LEU A 128 -12.72 6.50 4.07
C LEU A 128 -11.22 6.61 3.81
N ILE A 129 -10.58 5.47 3.58
CA ILE A 129 -9.19 5.38 3.12
C ILE A 129 -9.17 4.94 1.65
N LEU A 130 -8.64 5.78 0.76
CA LEU A 130 -8.24 5.36 -0.58
C LEU A 130 -6.80 4.84 -0.51
N ASN A 131 -6.66 3.54 -0.53
CA ASN A 131 -5.40 2.83 -0.44
C ASN A 131 -4.77 2.69 -1.84
N LEU A 132 -3.58 3.24 -2.03
CA LEU A 132 -2.85 3.22 -3.30
C LEU A 132 -1.56 2.37 -3.20
N PRO A 133 -1.66 1.03 -3.14
CA PRO A 133 -0.49 0.16 -3.07
C PRO A 133 0.32 0.18 -4.36
N LYS A 134 1.65 -0.01 -4.21
CA LYS A 134 2.59 -0.31 -5.30
C LYS A 134 2.79 -1.81 -5.39
N LEU A 135 2.54 -2.41 -6.55
CA LEU A 135 2.82 -3.82 -6.77
C LEU A 135 4.32 -4.08 -6.77
N LYS A 136 4.80 -4.90 -5.85
CA LYS A 136 6.23 -5.19 -5.76
C LYS A 136 6.57 -6.49 -5.04
N ALA A 137 7.67 -7.11 -5.47
CA ALA A 137 8.33 -8.17 -4.75
C ALA A 137 8.80 -7.69 -3.37
N HIS A 138 8.87 -8.59 -2.42
CA HIS A 138 9.30 -8.29 -1.05
C HIS A 138 10.10 -9.44 -0.46
N SER A 139 11.27 -9.15 0.07
CA SER A 139 12.21 -10.18 0.56
C SER A 139 11.69 -11.00 1.75
N GLN A 140 10.70 -10.51 2.50
CA GLN A 140 10.11 -11.20 3.65
C GLN A 140 8.68 -11.73 3.37
N MET A 141 7.94 -11.09 2.48
CA MET A 141 6.53 -11.40 2.20
C MET A 141 6.31 -11.92 0.78
N ARG A 142 7.36 -12.19 0.03
CA ARG A 142 7.41 -12.57 -1.38
C ARG A 142 6.79 -11.51 -2.30
N LEU A 143 5.56 -11.07 -2.02
CA LEU A 143 4.83 -10.02 -2.73
C LEU A 143 4.18 -9.05 -1.72
N THR A 144 3.99 -7.81 -2.12
CA THR A 144 3.22 -6.83 -1.36
C THR A 144 2.23 -6.11 -2.26
N GLY A 145 1.03 -5.94 -1.73
CA GLY A 145 -0.08 -5.27 -2.37
C GLY A 145 -0.89 -4.44 -1.38
N ALA A 146 -2.21 -4.51 -1.50
CA ALA A 146 -3.15 -3.65 -0.81
C ALA A 146 -3.22 -3.94 0.70
N VAL A 147 -3.32 -5.22 1.10
CA VAL A 147 -3.42 -5.61 2.53
C VAL A 147 -2.20 -5.10 3.29
N LYS A 148 -0.99 -5.41 2.81
CA LYS A 148 0.24 -4.98 3.49
C LYS A 148 0.47 -3.47 3.45
N ASN A 149 -0.04 -2.76 2.43
CA ASN A 149 0.11 -1.32 2.36
C ASN A 149 -0.55 -0.62 3.55
N LEU A 150 -1.64 -1.15 4.09
CA LEU A 150 -2.32 -0.61 5.27
C LEU A 150 -1.45 -0.60 6.53
N PHE A 151 -0.38 -1.39 6.58
CA PHE A 151 0.61 -1.31 7.65
C PHE A 151 1.29 0.06 7.72
N GLY A 152 1.20 0.88 6.67
CA GLY A 152 1.57 2.28 6.66
C GLY A 152 0.74 3.15 7.62
N CYS A 153 -0.46 2.74 8.02
CA CYS A 153 -1.27 3.44 9.03
C CYS A 153 -0.76 3.22 10.47
N VAL A 154 0.08 2.21 10.70
CA VAL A 154 0.75 2.01 12.00
C VAL A 154 1.83 3.07 12.20
N THR A 155 1.92 3.64 13.41
CA THR A 155 2.77 4.81 13.64
C THR A 155 4.23 4.48 13.98
N GLY A 156 5.15 5.17 13.31
CA GLY A 156 6.53 5.40 13.71
C GLY A 156 7.38 4.16 14.01
N VAL A 157 8.19 4.25 15.05
CA VAL A 157 9.15 3.22 15.50
C VAL A 157 8.48 1.91 15.96
N ARG A 158 7.18 1.96 16.24
CA ARG A 158 6.39 0.79 16.67
C ARG A 158 6.28 -0.27 15.59
N LYS A 159 6.39 0.09 14.30
CA LYS A 159 6.49 -0.88 13.20
C LYS A 159 7.66 -1.83 13.37
N ALA A 160 8.85 -1.27 13.66
CA ALA A 160 10.05 -2.06 13.88
C ALA A 160 9.94 -2.93 15.15
N TRP A 161 9.28 -2.41 16.19
CA TRP A 161 9.00 -3.17 17.40
C TRP A 161 8.01 -4.32 17.16
N LEU A 162 6.95 -4.11 16.37
CA LEU A 162 6.00 -5.16 15.99
C LEU A 162 6.68 -6.26 15.15
N HIS A 163 7.57 -5.87 14.23
CA HIS A 163 8.42 -6.84 13.52
C HIS A 163 9.31 -7.65 14.48
N ALA A 164 9.94 -7.01 15.46
CA ALA A 164 10.77 -7.70 16.44
C ALA A 164 9.98 -8.62 17.38
N LEU A 165 8.75 -8.21 17.74
CA LEU A 165 7.92 -8.95 18.68
C LEU A 165 7.21 -10.15 18.04
N HIS A 166 6.75 -10.00 16.80
CA HIS A 166 5.88 -10.95 16.11
C HIS A 166 6.52 -11.60 14.88
N GLY A 167 7.63 -11.04 14.37
CA GLY A 167 8.18 -11.36 13.05
C GLY A 167 8.48 -12.84 12.80
N ASP A 168 9.03 -13.57 13.74
CA ASP A 168 9.41 -14.98 13.56
C ASP A 168 8.53 -15.93 14.41
N LYS A 169 7.36 -15.45 14.82
CA LYS A 169 6.40 -16.22 15.64
C LYS A 169 5.27 -16.80 14.77
N GLY A 170 5.61 -17.64 13.82
CA GLY A 170 4.63 -18.28 12.94
C GLY A 170 3.84 -17.23 12.14
N HIS A 171 2.50 -17.23 12.29
CA HIS A 171 1.62 -16.33 11.54
C HIS A 171 1.24 -15.05 12.29
N ALA A 172 1.86 -14.74 13.43
CA ALA A 172 1.45 -13.62 14.30
C ALA A 172 1.58 -12.25 13.58
N PHE A 173 2.67 -12.04 12.84
CA PHE A 173 2.89 -10.78 12.14
C PHE A 173 1.98 -10.62 10.91
N THR A 174 1.81 -11.68 10.11
CA THR A 174 0.87 -11.67 8.98
C THR A 174 -0.57 -11.56 9.45
N GLY A 175 -0.93 -12.21 10.58
CA GLY A 175 -2.23 -12.06 11.23
C GLY A 175 -2.52 -10.60 11.60
N LEU A 176 -1.57 -9.94 12.27
CA LEU A 176 -1.69 -8.51 12.60
C LEU A 176 -1.91 -7.63 11.36
N ILE A 177 -1.18 -7.91 10.27
CA ILE A 177 -1.35 -7.17 9.00
C ILE A 177 -2.75 -7.39 8.42
N CYS A 178 -3.24 -8.63 8.44
CA CYS A 178 -4.58 -8.98 7.94
C CYS A 178 -5.72 -8.47 8.84
N ASP A 179 -5.48 -8.12 10.10
CA ASP A 179 -6.47 -7.48 10.95
C ASP A 179 -6.67 -5.99 10.66
N LEU A 180 -5.68 -5.32 10.04
CA LEU A 180 -5.77 -3.88 9.78
C LEU A 180 -7.00 -3.45 8.99
N PRO A 181 -7.43 -4.14 7.91
CA PRO A 181 -8.65 -3.79 7.19
C PRO A 181 -9.92 -3.84 8.05
N ARG A 182 -9.93 -4.64 9.12
CA ARG A 182 -11.06 -4.76 10.07
C ARG A 182 -11.06 -3.68 11.15
N ILE A 183 -9.91 -3.06 11.38
CA ILE A 183 -9.71 -2.03 12.43
C ILE A 183 -9.84 -0.63 11.86
N LEU A 184 -9.41 -0.44 10.61
CA LEU A 184 -9.44 0.85 9.90
C LEU A 184 -10.86 1.19 9.43
N PRO A 185 -11.15 2.47 9.13
CA PRO A 185 -12.35 2.88 8.41
C PRO A 185 -12.49 2.12 7.07
N PRO A 186 -13.64 2.22 6.39
CA PRO A 186 -13.82 1.64 5.05
C PRO A 186 -12.63 1.94 4.13
N VAL A 187 -12.17 0.91 3.41
CA VAL A 187 -11.01 1.00 2.51
C VAL A 187 -11.44 0.66 1.10
N VAL A 188 -11.13 1.54 0.16
CA VAL A 188 -11.17 1.25 -1.28
C VAL A 188 -9.75 1.30 -1.84
N ASN A 189 -9.47 0.56 -2.91
CA ASN A 189 -8.10 0.30 -3.31
C ASN A 189 -7.91 0.54 -4.80
N ILE A 190 -6.79 1.21 -5.17
CA ILE A 190 -6.27 1.25 -6.53
C ILE A 190 -4.79 0.87 -6.50
N MET A 191 -4.45 -0.23 -7.18
CA MET A 191 -3.08 -0.75 -7.24
C MET A 191 -2.32 -0.18 -8.42
N ASP A 192 -1.18 0.44 -8.14
CA ASP A 192 -0.18 0.81 -9.13
C ASP A 192 0.71 -0.39 -9.47
N GLY A 193 0.41 -1.05 -10.56
CA GLY A 193 1.16 -2.12 -11.18
C GLY A 193 1.70 -1.74 -12.56
N VAL A 194 1.74 -0.44 -12.92
CA VAL A 194 2.26 0.01 -14.23
C VAL A 194 3.72 -0.38 -14.36
N GLU A 195 4.58 0.15 -13.51
CA GLU A 195 5.97 -0.26 -13.36
C GLU A 195 6.13 -0.97 -12.00
N ALA A 196 5.92 -2.27 -11.99
CA ALA A 196 6.08 -3.06 -10.77
C ALA A 196 7.57 -3.29 -10.42
N MET A 197 7.86 -3.57 -9.16
CA MET A 197 9.21 -3.94 -8.72
C MET A 197 9.32 -5.45 -8.61
N HIS A 198 10.33 -6.06 -9.27
CA HIS A 198 10.56 -7.49 -9.22
C HIS A 198 11.97 -7.87 -8.74
N VAL A 199 12.30 -9.16 -8.73
CA VAL A 199 13.53 -9.80 -8.25
C VAL A 199 13.65 -9.77 -6.73
N THR A 200 13.58 -8.59 -6.12
CA THR A 200 13.63 -8.40 -4.67
C THR A 200 12.94 -7.09 -4.30
N GLY A 201 12.75 -6.83 -3.01
CA GLY A 201 12.14 -5.60 -2.52
C GLY A 201 12.21 -5.53 -0.99
N PRO A 202 11.72 -4.44 -0.39
CA PRO A 202 10.87 -3.38 -0.97
C PRO A 202 11.60 -2.18 -1.59
N ILE A 203 12.95 -2.17 -1.62
CA ILE A 203 13.74 -1.00 -2.06
C ILE A 203 14.72 -1.36 -3.20
N ALA A 204 15.33 -2.54 -3.16
CA ALA A 204 16.46 -2.89 -4.00
C ALA A 204 16.11 -3.74 -5.24
N GLY A 205 14.83 -3.79 -5.62
CA GLY A 205 14.36 -4.51 -6.79
C GLY A 205 14.66 -3.81 -8.10
N ARG A 206 14.25 -4.45 -9.19
CA ARG A 206 14.35 -3.93 -10.56
C ARG A 206 12.95 -3.57 -11.08
N LYS A 207 12.91 -2.74 -12.10
CA LYS A 207 11.68 -2.36 -12.77
C LYS A 207 11.21 -3.50 -13.68
N PHE A 208 9.91 -3.77 -13.63
CA PHE A 208 9.18 -4.63 -14.56
C PHE A 208 7.94 -3.87 -15.04
N PHE A 209 7.84 -3.66 -16.33
CA PHE A 209 6.65 -3.05 -16.92
C PHE A 209 5.56 -4.12 -17.03
N LEU A 210 4.53 -4.03 -16.17
CA LEU A 210 3.35 -4.89 -16.23
C LEU A 210 2.17 -4.17 -16.92
N GLY A 211 2.18 -2.85 -16.91
CA GLY A 211 1.14 -2.04 -17.54
C GLY A 211 -0.25 -2.22 -16.90
N MET A 212 -0.32 -2.53 -15.61
CA MET A 212 -1.57 -2.80 -14.91
C MET A 212 -1.93 -1.67 -13.95
N ILE A 213 -3.19 -1.24 -13.99
CA ILE A 213 -3.84 -0.53 -12.91
C ILE A 213 -5.12 -1.29 -12.53
N GLY A 214 -5.33 -1.51 -11.22
CA GLY A 214 -6.46 -2.31 -10.75
C GLY A 214 -7.17 -1.64 -9.59
N ALA A 215 -8.50 -1.83 -9.49
CA ALA A 215 -9.33 -1.26 -8.44
C ALA A 215 -10.29 -2.30 -7.83
N SER A 216 -10.53 -2.21 -6.52
CA SER A 216 -11.56 -3.00 -5.83
C SER A 216 -11.93 -2.34 -4.50
N THR A 217 -13.15 -2.59 -4.05
CA THR A 217 -13.60 -2.24 -2.69
C THR A 217 -13.10 -3.24 -1.64
N ASP A 218 -12.61 -4.41 -2.06
CA ASP A 218 -12.03 -5.42 -1.16
C ASP A 218 -10.50 -5.45 -1.31
N VAL A 219 -9.81 -5.29 -0.20
CA VAL A 219 -8.36 -5.19 -0.14
C VAL A 219 -7.67 -6.52 -0.50
N SER A 220 -8.26 -7.65 -0.10
CA SER A 220 -7.71 -8.98 -0.38
C SER A 220 -7.99 -9.42 -1.81
N ALA A 221 -9.11 -9.01 -2.39
CA ALA A 221 -9.46 -9.32 -3.77
C ALA A 221 -8.45 -8.73 -4.77
N LEU A 222 -8.01 -7.50 -4.52
CA LEU A 222 -7.00 -6.85 -5.37
C LEU A 222 -5.63 -7.55 -5.28
N ASP A 223 -5.24 -8.00 -4.08
CA ASP A 223 -4.00 -8.79 -3.90
C ASP A 223 -4.10 -10.17 -4.54
N THR A 224 -5.28 -10.81 -4.45
CA THR A 224 -5.58 -12.09 -5.13
C THR A 224 -5.46 -11.95 -6.64
N ALA A 225 -6.08 -10.92 -7.23
CA ALA A 225 -5.98 -10.63 -8.66
C ALA A 225 -4.52 -10.42 -9.11
N ALA A 226 -3.73 -9.69 -8.31
CA ALA A 226 -2.29 -9.53 -8.58
C ALA A 226 -1.54 -10.86 -8.53
N GLY A 227 -1.86 -11.73 -7.58
CA GLY A 227 -1.31 -13.10 -7.50
C GLY A 227 -1.67 -13.94 -8.72
N MET A 228 -2.92 -13.88 -9.19
CA MET A 228 -3.39 -14.56 -10.41
C MET A 228 -2.64 -14.06 -11.65
N ILE A 229 -2.48 -12.75 -11.83
CA ILE A 229 -1.69 -12.17 -12.93
C ILE A 229 -0.26 -12.70 -12.92
N LEU A 230 0.36 -12.78 -11.75
CA LEU A 230 1.73 -13.28 -11.58
C LEU A 230 1.82 -14.82 -11.60
N ARG A 231 0.68 -15.53 -11.68
CA ARG A 231 0.58 -17.00 -11.70
C ARG A 231 1.27 -17.67 -10.52
N VAL A 232 1.08 -17.10 -9.32
CA VAL A 232 1.61 -17.64 -8.07
C VAL A 232 0.49 -18.24 -7.22
N LEU A 233 0.83 -19.24 -6.43
CA LEU A 233 -0.13 -19.90 -5.56
C LEU A 233 -0.30 -19.14 -4.23
N PRO A 234 -1.48 -19.18 -3.61
CA PRO A 234 -1.74 -18.49 -2.35
C PRO A 234 -0.73 -18.79 -1.24
N GLU A 235 -0.35 -20.06 -1.10
CA GLU A 235 0.60 -20.54 -0.10
C GLU A 235 2.02 -20.00 -0.28
N GLU A 236 2.33 -19.54 -1.47
CA GLU A 236 3.63 -18.93 -1.76
C GLU A 236 3.74 -17.48 -1.23
N ILE A 237 2.61 -16.82 -0.98
CA ILE A 237 2.54 -15.42 -0.50
C ILE A 237 1.98 -15.40 0.93
N PRO A 238 2.83 -15.16 1.96
CA PRO A 238 2.43 -15.25 3.36
C PRO A 238 1.17 -14.45 3.73
N VAL A 239 1.00 -13.24 3.17
CA VAL A 239 -0.17 -12.41 3.41
C VAL A 239 -1.43 -13.01 2.78
N TRP A 240 -1.36 -13.51 1.54
CA TRP A 240 -2.49 -14.15 0.88
C TRP A 240 -2.91 -15.44 1.61
N ALA A 241 -1.94 -16.31 1.93
CA ALA A 241 -2.19 -17.50 2.71
C ALA A 241 -2.86 -17.18 4.07
N GLN A 242 -2.46 -16.07 4.71
CA GLN A 242 -3.06 -15.64 5.96
C GLN A 242 -4.48 -15.11 5.77
N CYS A 243 -4.75 -14.35 4.72
CA CYS A 243 -6.12 -13.91 4.38
C CYS A 243 -7.06 -15.11 4.17
N LEU A 244 -6.59 -16.18 3.50
CA LEU A 244 -7.37 -17.42 3.36
C LEU A 244 -7.66 -18.07 4.71
N ARG A 245 -6.66 -18.19 5.61
CA ARG A 245 -6.86 -18.74 6.96
C ARG A 245 -7.84 -17.91 7.81
N MET A 246 -7.88 -16.60 7.58
CA MET A 246 -8.78 -15.67 8.27
C MET A 246 -10.13 -15.50 7.53
N GLU A 247 -10.39 -16.33 6.53
CA GLU A 247 -11.66 -16.41 5.78
C GLU A 247 -12.05 -15.10 5.08
N PHE A 248 -11.07 -14.35 4.57
CA PHE A 248 -11.35 -13.20 3.72
C PHE A 248 -11.96 -13.67 2.40
N SER A 249 -13.16 -13.21 2.10
CA SER A 249 -13.88 -13.61 0.88
C SER A 249 -13.13 -13.26 -0.39
N GLY A 250 -12.48 -12.09 -0.43
CA GLY A 250 -11.67 -11.64 -1.57
C GLY A 250 -10.35 -12.39 -1.74
N ALA A 251 -9.91 -13.18 -0.74
CA ALA A 251 -8.72 -14.01 -0.87
C ALA A 251 -8.96 -15.28 -1.69
N ARG A 252 -10.22 -15.59 -2.01
CA ARG A 252 -10.63 -16.77 -2.79
C ARG A 252 -10.85 -16.39 -4.25
N PRO A 253 -10.07 -16.91 -5.21
CA PRO A 253 -10.22 -16.59 -6.63
C PRO A 253 -11.63 -16.80 -7.17
N GLU A 254 -12.30 -17.86 -6.73
CA GLU A 254 -13.68 -18.21 -7.14
C GLU A 254 -14.74 -17.18 -6.74
N ASN A 255 -14.43 -16.29 -5.80
CA ASN A 255 -15.32 -15.22 -5.37
C ASN A 255 -15.15 -13.93 -6.20
N LEU A 256 -14.15 -13.87 -7.09
CA LEU A 256 -13.84 -12.66 -7.85
C LEU A 256 -14.59 -12.64 -9.18
N ARG A 257 -14.97 -11.44 -9.58
CA ARG A 257 -15.48 -11.12 -10.92
C ARG A 257 -14.63 -10.00 -11.52
N PHE A 258 -14.32 -10.12 -12.78
CA PHE A 258 -13.52 -9.17 -13.55
C PHE A 258 -14.38 -8.49 -14.63
N PRO A 259 -15.05 -7.37 -14.32
CA PRO A 259 -15.98 -6.74 -15.27
C PRO A 259 -15.30 -6.09 -16.49
N LEU A 260 -13.99 -5.83 -16.43
CA LEU A 260 -13.20 -5.25 -17.53
C LEU A 260 -12.23 -6.30 -18.10
N LEU A 261 -10.96 -6.23 -17.75
CA LEU A 261 -9.97 -7.23 -18.13
C LEU A 261 -9.81 -8.28 -17.05
N SER A 262 -9.47 -9.50 -17.45
CA SER A 262 -9.15 -10.61 -16.57
C SER A 262 -7.64 -10.71 -16.26
N PRO A 263 -7.21 -11.45 -15.23
CA PRO A 263 -5.79 -11.66 -14.96
C PRO A 263 -5.00 -12.23 -16.13
N GLU A 264 -5.62 -13.06 -16.95
CA GLU A 264 -5.02 -13.72 -18.13
C GLU A 264 -4.68 -12.73 -19.25
N ASP A 265 -5.31 -11.56 -19.25
CA ASP A 265 -5.03 -10.50 -20.22
C ASP A 265 -3.68 -9.80 -19.99
N PHE A 266 -2.99 -10.08 -18.89
CA PHE A 266 -1.71 -9.44 -18.56
C PHE A 266 -0.53 -10.39 -18.78
N ASP A 267 0.51 -9.91 -19.43
CA ASP A 267 1.76 -10.66 -19.60
C ASP A 267 2.74 -10.35 -18.45
N ALA A 268 2.83 -11.28 -17.51
CA ALA A 268 3.79 -11.24 -16.42
C ALA A 268 5.01 -12.15 -16.66
N LYS A 269 5.23 -12.64 -17.90
CA LYS A 269 6.38 -13.48 -18.23
C LYS A 269 7.69 -12.75 -17.93
N GLY A 270 8.53 -13.36 -17.11
CA GLY A 270 9.79 -12.77 -16.67
C GLY A 270 9.68 -11.95 -15.38
N PHE A 271 8.51 -11.83 -14.77
CA PHE A 271 8.40 -11.30 -13.41
C PHE A 271 8.99 -12.31 -12.42
N ILE A 272 10.00 -11.89 -11.67
CA ILE A 272 10.72 -12.77 -10.75
C ILE A 272 10.37 -12.37 -9.31
N LEU A 273 9.94 -13.34 -8.52
CA LEU A 273 9.76 -13.21 -7.08
C LEU A 273 10.96 -13.78 -6.31
N PRO A 274 11.23 -13.32 -5.07
CA PRO A 274 12.26 -13.90 -4.22
C PRO A 274 11.99 -15.40 -3.97
N GLY A 275 12.97 -16.26 -4.29
CA GLY A 275 12.84 -17.70 -4.07
C GLY A 275 12.87 -18.04 -2.58
N THR A 276 13.83 -17.46 -1.83
CA THR A 276 13.97 -17.63 -0.38
C THR A 276 13.55 -16.37 0.33
N LEU A 277 12.66 -16.50 1.32
CA LEU A 277 12.23 -15.37 2.15
C LEU A 277 13.23 -15.13 3.28
N LYS A 278 13.50 -13.86 3.54
CA LYS A 278 14.28 -13.44 4.72
C LYS A 278 13.41 -13.52 5.98
N PRO A 279 14.01 -13.72 7.16
CA PRO A 279 13.29 -13.66 8.43
C PRO A 279 12.49 -12.35 8.56
N GLU A 280 11.30 -12.43 9.15
CA GLU A 280 10.44 -11.27 9.36
C GLU A 280 10.93 -10.38 10.51
N SER A 281 11.75 -10.92 11.43
CA SER A 281 12.34 -10.17 12.52
C SER A 281 13.43 -9.19 12.06
N PHE A 282 13.44 -8.00 12.63
CA PHE A 282 14.56 -7.08 12.48
C PHE A 282 15.66 -7.42 13.49
N ARG A 283 16.89 -7.49 13.02
CA ARG A 283 18.05 -7.61 13.90
C ARG A 283 18.13 -6.41 14.85
N PRO A 284 18.42 -6.60 16.17
CA PRO A 284 18.48 -5.52 17.15
C PRO A 284 19.41 -4.37 16.77
N ASP A 285 20.54 -4.66 16.13
CA ASP A 285 21.51 -3.66 15.68
C ASP A 285 20.93 -2.71 14.60
N VAL A 286 20.04 -3.21 13.73
CA VAL A 286 19.35 -2.40 12.72
C VAL A 286 18.32 -1.47 13.38
N LEU A 287 17.63 -1.96 14.43
CA LEU A 287 16.69 -1.18 15.22
C LEU A 287 17.37 0.00 15.93
N VAL A 288 18.48 -0.27 16.61
CA VAL A 288 19.25 0.76 17.34
C VAL A 288 19.78 1.84 16.38
N LYS A 289 20.36 1.44 15.23
CA LYS A 289 20.84 2.39 14.21
C LYS A 289 19.70 3.27 13.65
N SER A 290 18.52 2.70 13.43
CA SER A 290 17.34 3.44 12.96
C SER A 290 16.84 4.44 13.99
N LEU A 291 16.79 4.06 15.28
CA LEU A 291 16.43 4.93 16.41
C LEU A 291 17.40 6.10 16.58
N LEU A 292 18.69 5.83 16.60
CA LEU A 292 19.74 6.85 16.73
C LEU A 292 19.70 7.85 15.58
N ARG A 293 19.49 7.38 14.34
CA ARG A 293 19.37 8.25 13.17
C ARG A 293 18.13 9.15 13.23
N ARG A 294 17.00 8.65 13.74
CA ARG A 294 15.76 9.44 13.91
C ARG A 294 15.91 10.49 15.01
N LEU A 295 16.53 10.14 16.15
CA LEU A 295 16.85 11.09 17.21
C LEU A 295 17.79 12.19 16.70
N TRP A 296 18.82 11.84 15.95
CA TRP A 296 19.75 12.80 15.37
C TRP A 296 19.07 13.76 14.37
N LEU A 297 18.14 13.24 13.52
CA LEU A 297 17.37 14.07 12.60
C LEU A 297 16.35 14.97 13.32
N SER A 298 15.78 14.55 14.44
CA SER A 298 14.86 15.39 15.24
C SER A 298 15.60 16.52 15.97
N MET A 299 16.82 16.28 16.44
CA MET A 299 17.67 17.30 17.11
C MET A 299 18.21 18.37 16.15
N ARG A 300 18.25 18.13 14.84
CA ARG A 300 18.65 19.11 13.82
C ARG A 300 17.50 19.97 13.29
N ARG A 301 16.28 19.75 13.75
CA ARG A 301 15.07 20.50 13.37
C ARG A 301 14.64 21.53 14.40
N ASN A 302 15.29 21.56 15.56
CA ASN A 302 15.25 22.64 16.57
C ASN A 302 16.55 23.46 16.46
#